data_8149c03a2213fb2d59872690c501a518
#
_entry.id   8149c03a2213fb2d59872690c501a518
#
_cell.length_a   1.000
_cell.length_b   1.000
_cell.length_c   1.000
_cell.angle_alpha   90.00
_cell.angle_beta   90.00
_cell.angle_gamma   90.00
#
_symmetry.space_group_name_H-M   'P 1'
#
loop_
_entity.id
_entity.type
_entity.pdbx_description
1 polymer ?
#
loop_
_entity_poly.entity_id
_entity_poly.type
_entity_poly.pdbx_seq_one_letter_code
_entity_poly.pdbx_strand_id
1 'polypeptide(L)'
;QSLTRANTRKLAQKRGAGWEQAYAATIAASQLLMLIEYASFDMQKAIGNGVTNKTDDGSTSMTEITGATVNLGNASGSVTNANGYNIVSYRGEENIWGNIWAWIDGMNEENPATFTTGDFGTLYVADHGFVDDSKVSPYKNTGIHPCYGDGYVSAFGYSEEFDWLFVPAEQTGNSTLPAVSYTHLRAHETVLDL
;
A
#
# COMPACT_ATOMS: atom_id res chain seq x y z
N GLN A 1 -3.32 7.63 20.14
CA GLN A 1 -4.19 8.50 19.36
C GLN A 1 -4.38 7.84 17.99
N SER A 2 -5.60 7.48 17.68
CA SER A 2 -5.94 6.88 16.38
C SER A 2 -5.63 7.88 15.26
N LEU A 3 -4.73 7.53 14.35
CA LEU A 3 -4.43 8.31 13.16
C LEU A 3 -5.42 7.93 12.07
N THR A 4 -6.20 8.88 11.60
CA THR A 4 -7.04 8.71 10.41
C THR A 4 -6.28 9.20 9.17
N ARG A 5 -6.68 8.74 7.98
CA ARG A 5 -6.13 9.20 6.70
C ARG A 5 -6.20 10.73 6.57
N ALA A 6 -7.35 11.33 6.89
CA ALA A 6 -7.51 12.79 6.89
C ALA A 6 -6.54 13.51 7.84
N ASN A 7 -6.26 12.95 9.01
CA ASN A 7 -5.31 13.54 9.94
C ASN A 7 -3.87 13.42 9.44
N THR A 8 -3.52 12.28 8.86
CA THR A 8 -2.18 12.06 8.25
C THR A 8 -1.95 13.03 7.10
N ARG A 9 -2.94 13.21 6.22
CA ARG A 9 -2.92 14.21 5.14
C ARG A 9 -2.65 15.62 5.69
N LYS A 10 -3.38 16.04 6.72
CA LYS A 10 -3.16 17.35 7.36
C LYS A 10 -1.77 17.48 7.97
N LEU A 11 -1.22 16.41 8.54
CA LEU A 11 0.13 16.42 9.09
C LEU A 11 1.19 16.56 7.99
N ALA A 12 1.02 15.87 6.86
CA ALA A 12 1.91 16.02 5.72
C ALA A 12 1.89 17.47 5.21
N GLN A 13 0.72 18.04 4.97
CA GLN A 13 0.55 19.42 4.49
C GLN A 13 1.11 20.47 5.45
N LYS A 14 1.10 20.23 6.75
CA LYS A 14 1.71 21.13 7.76
C LYS A 14 3.24 21.25 7.64
N ARG A 15 3.89 20.37 6.90
CA ARG A 15 5.34 20.45 6.66
C ARG A 15 5.72 21.56 5.67
N GLY A 16 4.75 22.09 4.93
CA GLY A 16 4.95 23.17 3.97
C GLY A 16 4.41 22.86 2.57
N ALA A 17 4.53 23.82 1.68
CA ALA A 17 4.09 23.68 0.30
C ALA A 17 4.82 22.52 -0.40
N GLY A 18 4.07 21.69 -1.15
CA GLY A 18 4.60 20.54 -1.85
C GLY A 18 4.78 19.27 -1.00
N TRP A 19 4.46 19.31 0.30
CA TRP A 19 4.42 18.13 1.14
C TRP A 19 3.01 17.57 1.18
N GLU A 20 2.88 16.35 0.73
CA GLU A 20 1.62 15.62 0.71
C GLU A 20 1.80 14.20 1.22
N GLN A 21 0.70 13.57 1.60
CA GLN A 21 0.65 12.14 1.86
C GLN A 21 0.84 11.40 0.52
N ALA A 22 1.47 10.22 0.55
CA ALA A 22 1.53 9.35 -0.62
C ALA A 22 0.11 9.08 -1.15
N TYR A 23 -0.04 9.07 -2.45
CA TYR A 23 -1.33 8.84 -3.10
C TYR A 23 -1.22 7.83 -4.24
N ALA A 24 -2.36 7.35 -4.72
CA ALA A 24 -2.46 6.24 -5.66
C ALA A 24 -1.46 6.29 -6.82
N ALA A 25 -1.34 7.44 -7.49
CA ALA A 25 -0.44 7.58 -8.63
C ALA A 25 1.05 7.47 -8.25
N THR A 26 1.46 7.99 -7.09
CA THR A 26 2.85 7.89 -6.64
C THR A 26 3.23 6.45 -6.27
N ILE A 27 2.32 5.74 -5.62
CA ILE A 27 2.53 4.32 -5.29
C ILE A 27 2.56 3.47 -6.55
N ALA A 28 1.60 3.67 -7.47
CA ALA A 28 1.55 2.95 -8.74
C ALA A 28 2.81 3.19 -9.58
N ALA A 29 3.36 4.40 -9.60
CA ALA A 29 4.60 4.70 -10.29
C ALA A 29 5.78 3.87 -9.76
N SER A 30 5.94 3.77 -8.43
CA SER A 30 6.98 2.93 -7.83
C SER A 30 6.77 1.45 -8.15
N GLN A 31 5.53 0.96 -8.11
CA GLN A 31 5.19 -0.42 -8.45
C GLN A 31 5.49 -0.76 -9.92
N LEU A 32 5.10 0.11 -10.85
CA LEU A 32 5.37 -0.08 -12.27
C LEU A 32 6.88 -0.04 -12.58
N LEU A 33 7.63 0.86 -11.92
CA LEU A 33 9.08 0.90 -12.07
C LEU A 33 9.74 -0.39 -11.57
N MET A 34 9.29 -0.94 -10.44
CA MET A 34 9.78 -2.23 -9.94
C MET A 34 9.51 -3.36 -10.94
N LEU A 35 8.30 -3.41 -11.52
CA LEU A 35 7.95 -4.41 -12.53
C LEU A 35 8.85 -4.33 -13.76
N ILE A 36 9.14 -3.13 -14.24
CA ILE A 36 10.00 -2.89 -15.38
C ILE A 36 11.44 -3.32 -15.06
N GLU A 37 11.93 -2.94 -13.88
CA GLU A 37 13.31 -3.18 -13.47
C GLU A 37 13.60 -4.66 -13.19
N TYR A 38 12.68 -5.34 -12.51
CA TYR A 38 12.88 -6.73 -12.06
C TYR A 38 12.16 -7.78 -12.91
N ALA A 39 11.24 -7.37 -13.79
CA ALA A 39 10.41 -8.27 -14.59
C ALA A 39 9.75 -9.39 -13.75
N SER A 40 9.31 -9.06 -12.54
CA SER A 40 8.76 -10.01 -11.56
C SER A 40 7.64 -9.37 -10.76
N PHE A 41 6.65 -10.16 -10.37
CA PHE A 41 5.66 -9.78 -9.36
C PHE A 41 6.11 -10.13 -7.94
N ASP A 42 7.17 -10.93 -7.80
CA ASP A 42 7.73 -11.33 -6.50
C ASP A 42 8.89 -10.42 -6.12
N MET A 43 8.55 -9.24 -5.62
CA MET A 43 9.52 -8.26 -5.16
C MET A 43 10.24 -8.69 -3.88
N GLN A 44 9.64 -9.56 -3.07
CA GLN A 44 10.32 -10.11 -1.90
C GLN A 44 11.54 -10.94 -2.28
N LYS A 45 11.40 -11.74 -3.33
CA LYS A 45 12.54 -12.52 -3.85
C LYS A 45 13.56 -11.62 -4.55
N ALA A 46 13.11 -10.56 -5.23
CA ALA A 46 13.97 -9.67 -6.00
C ALA A 46 14.79 -8.72 -5.10
N ILE A 47 14.18 -8.17 -4.05
CA ILE A 47 14.76 -7.12 -3.21
C ILE A 47 15.00 -7.60 -1.77
N GLY A 48 13.98 -8.24 -1.17
CA GLY A 48 14.04 -8.72 0.20
C GLY A 48 12.66 -8.86 0.82
N ASN A 49 12.56 -9.65 1.89
CA ASN A 49 11.25 -9.98 2.47
C ASN A 49 10.51 -8.78 3.07
N GLY A 50 11.23 -7.76 3.50
CA GLY A 50 10.65 -6.71 4.32
C GLY A 50 10.38 -7.17 5.76
N VAL A 51 9.87 -6.29 6.60
CA VAL A 51 9.44 -6.62 7.97
C VAL A 51 8.00 -7.13 7.91
N THR A 52 7.83 -8.41 7.61
CA THR A 52 6.52 -9.02 7.33
C THR A 52 6.18 -10.18 8.25
N ASN A 53 7.12 -10.61 9.08
CA ASN A 53 7.00 -11.78 9.95
C ASN A 53 6.66 -11.45 11.41
N LYS A 54 6.10 -10.28 11.67
CA LYS A 54 5.62 -9.91 12.99
C LYS A 54 4.21 -10.43 13.22
N THR A 55 3.97 -10.90 14.44
CA THR A 55 2.72 -11.59 14.79
C THR A 55 1.60 -10.65 15.23
N ASP A 56 1.91 -9.40 15.50
CA ASP A 56 0.93 -8.40 15.94
C ASP A 56 1.22 -7.07 15.22
N ASP A 57 0.38 -6.73 14.27
CA ASP A 57 0.47 -5.51 13.48
C ASP A 57 -0.21 -4.28 14.15
N GLY A 58 -0.92 -4.50 15.25
CA GLY A 58 -1.59 -3.45 16.02
C GLY A 58 -0.74 -2.81 17.11
N SER A 59 0.43 -3.36 17.42
CA SER A 59 1.28 -2.90 18.51
C SER A 59 2.40 -1.98 18.04
N THR A 60 2.51 -0.81 18.67
CA THR A 60 3.60 0.14 18.42
C THR A 60 5.00 -0.41 18.76
N SER A 61 5.06 -1.43 19.62
CA SER A 61 6.32 -2.12 19.98
C SER A 61 6.81 -3.07 18.87
N MET A 62 5.98 -3.33 17.87
CA MET A 62 6.31 -4.24 16.77
C MET A 62 6.93 -3.54 15.55
N THR A 63 7.02 -2.21 15.57
CA THR A 63 7.66 -1.49 14.46
C THR A 63 9.17 -1.45 14.62
N GLU A 64 9.87 -1.57 13.48
CA GLU A 64 11.32 -1.36 13.43
C GLU A 64 11.64 0.11 13.16
N ILE A 65 12.76 0.56 13.70
CA ILE A 65 13.24 1.94 13.50
C ILE A 65 13.67 2.12 12.05
N THR A 66 13.27 3.23 11.45
CA THR A 66 13.67 3.61 10.10
C THR A 66 15.11 4.09 10.03
N GLY A 67 15.73 4.01 8.84
CA GLY A 67 17.10 4.47 8.58
C GLY A 67 18.13 3.33 8.47
N ALA A 68 17.70 2.07 8.58
CA ALA A 68 18.62 0.94 8.45
C ALA A 68 19.28 0.85 7.07
N THR A 69 18.59 1.32 6.03
CA THR A 69 19.05 1.27 4.64
C THR A 69 19.78 2.54 4.18
N VAL A 70 20.08 3.48 5.08
CA VAL A 70 20.71 4.77 4.75
C VAL A 70 22.03 4.61 3.95
N ASN A 71 22.78 3.56 4.21
CA ASN A 71 24.04 3.29 3.51
C ASN A 71 23.85 2.76 2.07
N LEU A 72 22.64 2.36 1.69
CA LEU A 72 22.31 2.01 0.31
C LEU A 72 22.15 3.26 -0.57
N GLY A 73 21.94 4.43 0.04
CA GLY A 73 21.64 5.65 -0.70
C GLY A 73 20.42 5.47 -1.60
N ASN A 74 20.58 5.67 -2.90
CA ASN A 74 19.53 5.48 -3.90
C ASN A 74 19.54 4.05 -4.52
N ALA A 75 20.33 3.13 -4.00
CA ALA A 75 20.30 1.76 -4.48
C ALA A 75 19.12 0.98 -3.92
N SER A 76 18.60 0.05 -4.71
CA SER A 76 17.60 -0.91 -4.26
C SER A 76 18.29 -2.12 -3.60
N GLY A 77 17.64 -2.66 -2.57
CA GLY A 77 18.18 -3.80 -1.85
C GLY A 77 17.59 -3.96 -0.46
N SER A 78 18.22 -4.77 0.36
CA SER A 78 17.80 -4.96 1.74
C SER A 78 18.98 -5.05 2.70
N VAL A 79 18.70 -4.71 3.96
CA VAL A 79 19.67 -4.76 5.06
C VAL A 79 19.01 -5.49 6.23
N THR A 80 19.73 -6.41 6.86
CA THR A 80 19.29 -7.00 8.11
C THR A 80 19.67 -6.06 9.25
N ASN A 81 18.67 -5.59 10.01
CA ASN A 81 18.92 -4.73 11.16
C ASN A 81 19.42 -5.49 12.38
N ALA A 82 19.72 -4.77 13.46
CA ALA A 82 20.24 -5.36 14.71
C ALA A 82 19.26 -6.36 15.37
N ASN A 83 17.97 -6.24 15.09
CA ASN A 83 16.94 -7.15 15.61
C ASN A 83 16.70 -8.38 14.71
N GLY A 84 17.48 -8.51 13.62
CA GLY A 84 17.37 -9.64 12.70
C GLY A 84 16.26 -9.52 11.66
N TYR A 85 15.62 -8.34 11.54
CA TYR A 85 14.59 -8.09 10.53
C TYR A 85 15.19 -7.57 9.23
N ASN A 86 14.60 -7.99 8.12
CA ASN A 86 15.00 -7.56 6.79
C ASN A 86 14.31 -6.25 6.43
N ILE A 87 15.08 -5.17 6.34
CA ILE A 87 14.59 -3.85 5.96
C ILE A 87 14.87 -3.65 4.48
N VAL A 88 13.85 -3.35 3.71
CA VAL A 88 13.95 -3.17 2.26
C VAL A 88 14.03 -1.70 1.87
N SER A 89 14.72 -1.43 0.77
CA SER A 89 14.73 -0.12 0.12
C SER A 89 14.60 -0.29 -1.39
N TYR A 90 13.81 0.54 -2.01
CA TYR A 90 13.73 0.66 -3.46
C TYR A 90 14.05 2.09 -3.87
N ARG A 91 15.19 2.27 -4.57
CA ARG A 91 15.69 3.58 -5.04
C ARG A 91 15.72 4.66 -3.96
N GLY A 92 16.05 4.25 -2.72
CA GLY A 92 16.14 5.14 -1.55
C GLY A 92 14.83 5.28 -0.76
N GLU A 93 13.73 4.69 -1.21
CA GLU A 93 12.49 4.61 -0.46
C GLU A 93 12.53 3.38 0.46
N GLU A 94 12.73 3.62 1.76
CA GLU A 94 12.81 2.57 2.77
C GLU A 94 11.43 2.10 3.21
N ASN A 95 11.28 0.81 3.46
CA ASN A 95 10.04 0.17 3.88
C ASN A 95 8.87 0.42 2.89
N ILE A 96 9.15 0.33 1.60
CA ILE A 96 8.10 0.43 0.57
C ILE A 96 7.04 -0.68 0.70
N TRP A 97 7.37 -1.75 1.42
CA TRP A 97 6.46 -2.72 2.02
C TRP A 97 6.98 -3.20 3.37
N GLY A 98 6.06 -3.71 4.20
CA GLY A 98 6.35 -4.17 5.55
C GLY A 98 6.49 -3.04 6.57
N ASN A 99 6.80 -3.41 7.79
CA ASN A 99 7.02 -2.59 8.97
C ASN A 99 5.77 -1.91 9.53
N ILE A 100 5.11 -1.01 8.80
CA ILE A 100 3.91 -0.31 9.24
C ILE A 100 2.88 -0.20 8.10
N TRP A 101 1.62 -0.04 8.48
CA TRP A 101 0.56 0.32 7.55
C TRP A 101 0.71 1.76 7.11
N ALA A 102 0.62 2.00 5.82
CA ALA A 102 0.70 3.33 5.23
C ALA A 102 -0.68 3.81 4.76
N TRP A 103 -1.08 5.00 5.17
CA TRP A 103 -2.25 5.65 4.59
C TRP A 103 -1.94 6.17 3.20
N ILE A 104 -2.80 5.85 2.23
CA ILE A 104 -2.68 6.28 0.84
C ILE A 104 -3.88 7.13 0.47
N ASP A 105 -3.62 8.31 -0.10
CA ASP A 105 -4.65 9.17 -0.63
C ASP A 105 -5.04 8.83 -2.08
N GLY A 106 -6.12 9.43 -2.54
CA GLY A 106 -6.55 9.30 -3.92
C GLY A 106 -7.24 8.00 -4.28
N MET A 107 -7.51 7.13 -3.30
CA MET A 107 -8.24 5.88 -3.49
C MET A 107 -9.37 5.79 -2.48
N ASN A 108 -10.59 5.63 -2.94
CA ASN A 108 -11.76 5.36 -2.11
C ASN A 108 -12.47 4.13 -2.64
N GLU A 109 -12.86 3.25 -1.75
CA GLU A 109 -13.59 2.05 -2.08
C GLU A 109 -15.06 2.19 -1.67
N GLU A 110 -15.94 1.69 -2.51
CA GLU A 110 -17.34 1.57 -2.15
C GLU A 110 -17.56 0.30 -1.34
N ASN A 111 -17.92 0.45 -0.07
CA ASN A 111 -18.27 -0.70 0.74
C ASN A 111 -19.56 -1.35 0.20
N PRO A 112 -19.56 -2.64 -0.12
CA PRO A 112 -20.79 -3.33 -0.48
C PRO A 112 -21.75 -3.32 0.72
N ALA A 113 -23.02 -3.16 0.45
CA ALA A 113 -24.07 -3.12 1.47
C ALA A 113 -24.18 -4.42 2.30
N THR A 114 -23.55 -5.49 1.82
CA THR A 114 -23.45 -6.79 2.49
C THR A 114 -22.04 -7.31 2.30
N PHE A 115 -21.30 -7.42 3.37
CA PHE A 115 -19.97 -8.03 3.36
C PHE A 115 -20.11 -9.54 3.13
N THR A 116 -19.89 -9.98 1.92
CA THR A 116 -19.59 -11.37 1.63
C THR A 116 -18.08 -11.46 1.45
N THR A 117 -17.44 -12.38 2.13
CA THR A 117 -15.99 -12.57 2.12
C THR A 117 -15.47 -12.61 0.68
N GLY A 118 -14.70 -11.59 0.27
CA GLY A 118 -14.10 -11.51 -1.05
C GLY A 118 -14.70 -10.49 -2.02
N ASP A 119 -15.88 -9.94 -1.74
CA ASP A 119 -16.50 -8.92 -2.59
C ASP A 119 -16.24 -7.54 -2.02
N PHE A 120 -15.34 -6.81 -2.66
CA PHE A 120 -15.18 -5.38 -2.44
C PHE A 120 -15.99 -4.60 -3.46
N GLY A 121 -16.42 -3.43 -3.02
CA GLY A 121 -17.09 -2.48 -3.89
C GLY A 121 -16.15 -1.92 -4.95
N THR A 122 -16.68 -1.05 -5.78
CA THR A 122 -15.91 -0.43 -6.85
C THR A 122 -14.89 0.55 -6.29
N LEU A 123 -13.69 0.59 -6.88
CA LEU A 123 -12.65 1.53 -6.57
C LEU A 123 -12.87 2.87 -7.30
N TYR A 124 -12.75 3.96 -6.55
CA TYR A 124 -12.76 5.34 -7.05
C TYR A 124 -11.39 5.95 -6.85
N VAL A 125 -10.86 6.63 -7.88
CA VAL A 125 -9.50 7.19 -7.88
C VAL A 125 -9.53 8.67 -8.21
N ALA A 126 -8.67 9.44 -7.53
CA ALA A 126 -8.41 10.84 -7.80
C ALA A 126 -6.91 11.13 -7.76
N ASP A 127 -6.46 12.13 -8.49
CA ASP A 127 -5.08 12.61 -8.53
C ASP A 127 -4.87 13.94 -7.77
N HIS A 128 -5.94 14.54 -7.30
CA HIS A 128 -5.95 15.78 -6.51
C HIS A 128 -7.25 15.89 -5.69
N GLY A 129 -7.34 16.90 -4.83
CA GLY A 129 -8.56 17.21 -4.09
C GLY A 129 -9.00 16.06 -3.17
N PHE A 130 -8.06 15.43 -2.50
CA PHE A 130 -8.30 14.20 -1.74
C PHE A 130 -9.25 14.41 -0.58
N VAL A 131 -10.31 13.62 -0.59
CA VAL A 131 -11.37 13.59 0.44
C VAL A 131 -11.68 12.12 0.74
N ASP A 132 -11.82 11.78 2.01
CA ASP A 132 -12.17 10.43 2.42
C ASP A 132 -13.62 10.11 2.00
N ASP A 133 -13.84 8.89 1.56
CA ASP A 133 -15.16 8.31 1.18
C ASP A 133 -15.89 9.00 0.02
N SER A 134 -15.26 9.94 -0.67
CA SER A 134 -15.88 10.62 -1.82
C SER A 134 -15.94 9.70 -3.04
N LYS A 135 -17.08 9.72 -3.71
CA LYS A 135 -17.34 9.02 -4.98
C LYS A 135 -17.67 9.98 -6.13
N VAL A 136 -17.57 11.28 -5.83
CA VAL A 136 -17.87 12.33 -6.81
C VAL A 136 -16.59 13.08 -7.17
N SER A 137 -16.61 13.81 -8.28
CA SER A 137 -15.47 14.59 -8.76
C SER A 137 -14.70 15.28 -7.61
N PRO A 138 -13.36 15.20 -7.59
CA PRO A 138 -12.47 14.68 -8.65
C PRO A 138 -12.33 13.15 -8.72
N TYR A 139 -12.96 12.40 -7.81
CA TYR A 139 -12.92 10.94 -7.85
C TYR A 139 -13.70 10.39 -9.03
N LYS A 140 -13.12 9.43 -9.72
CA LYS A 140 -13.70 8.73 -10.85
C LYS A 140 -13.80 7.24 -10.56
N ASN A 141 -14.89 6.63 -10.99
CA ASN A 141 -15.11 5.20 -10.92
C ASN A 141 -14.18 4.47 -11.89
N THR A 142 -13.37 3.53 -11.40
CA THR A 142 -12.43 2.77 -12.23
C THR A 142 -13.04 1.55 -12.88
N GLY A 143 -14.21 1.10 -12.42
CA GLY A 143 -14.77 -0.20 -12.79
C GLY A 143 -14.01 -1.40 -12.21
N ILE A 144 -12.97 -1.17 -11.42
CA ILE A 144 -12.18 -2.24 -10.78
C ILE A 144 -12.80 -2.56 -9.43
N HIS A 145 -12.97 -3.85 -9.15
CA HIS A 145 -13.33 -4.39 -7.85
C HIS A 145 -12.08 -4.96 -7.21
N PRO A 146 -11.44 -4.26 -6.27
CA PRO A 146 -10.24 -4.77 -5.63
C PRO A 146 -10.56 -5.98 -4.77
N CYS A 147 -9.60 -6.89 -4.65
CA CYS A 147 -9.64 -7.93 -3.63
C CYS A 147 -8.62 -7.62 -2.54
N TYR A 148 -8.87 -8.08 -1.33
CA TYR A 148 -7.86 -8.10 -0.29
C TYR A 148 -7.87 -9.42 0.47
N GLY A 149 -6.77 -9.73 1.11
CA GLY A 149 -6.55 -10.94 1.89
C GLY A 149 -5.07 -11.26 1.97
N ASP A 150 -4.75 -12.40 2.55
CA ASP A 150 -3.37 -12.81 2.81
C ASP A 150 -2.88 -13.85 1.79
N GLY A 151 -3.47 -13.88 0.60
CA GLY A 151 -3.08 -14.78 -0.48
C GLY A 151 -2.11 -14.17 -1.48
N TYR A 152 -1.69 -14.96 -2.45
CA TYR A 152 -0.96 -14.44 -3.62
C TYR A 152 -1.93 -13.84 -4.61
N VAL A 153 -1.55 -12.72 -5.22
CA VAL A 153 -2.34 -12.16 -6.32
C VAL A 153 -2.28 -13.06 -7.52
N SER A 154 -3.43 -13.42 -8.01
CA SER A 154 -3.60 -14.23 -9.23
C SER A 154 -4.04 -13.40 -10.42
N ALA A 155 -4.69 -12.26 -10.21
CA ALA A 155 -5.06 -11.33 -11.26
C ALA A 155 -5.06 -9.88 -10.77
N PHE A 156 -4.79 -8.96 -11.71
CA PHE A 156 -4.89 -7.52 -11.50
C PHE A 156 -6.13 -6.97 -12.18
N GLY A 157 -6.76 -5.99 -11.55
CA GLY A 157 -7.81 -5.19 -12.17
C GLY A 157 -7.23 -4.31 -13.27
N TYR A 158 -7.98 -4.16 -14.35
CA TYR A 158 -7.62 -3.31 -15.46
C TYR A 158 -8.73 -2.31 -15.78
N SER A 159 -8.33 -1.10 -16.09
CA SER A 159 -9.21 -0.06 -16.62
C SER A 159 -8.43 0.74 -17.67
N GLU A 160 -9.00 0.91 -18.85
CA GLU A 160 -8.34 1.64 -19.95
C GLU A 160 -8.07 3.11 -19.59
N GLU A 161 -8.95 3.75 -18.84
CA GLU A 161 -8.75 5.13 -18.37
C GLU A 161 -7.68 5.23 -17.27
N PHE A 162 -7.47 4.14 -16.51
CA PHE A 162 -6.54 4.06 -15.39
C PHE A 162 -5.51 2.94 -15.59
N ASP A 163 -4.92 2.85 -16.77
CA ASP A 163 -3.94 1.83 -17.15
C ASP A 163 -2.64 1.85 -16.32
N TRP A 164 -2.39 2.96 -15.64
CA TRP A 164 -1.31 3.13 -14.68
C TRP A 164 -1.60 2.54 -13.30
N LEU A 165 -2.86 2.21 -13.01
CA LEU A 165 -3.28 1.74 -11.69
C LEU A 165 -3.02 0.25 -11.55
N PHE A 166 -2.33 -0.11 -10.48
CA PHE A 166 -1.91 -1.47 -10.20
C PHE A 166 -2.63 -1.98 -8.95
N VAL A 167 -3.76 -2.65 -9.13
CA VAL A 167 -4.65 -3.11 -8.06
C VAL A 167 -4.94 -4.60 -8.20
N PRO A 168 -4.75 -5.42 -7.14
CA PRO A 168 -5.17 -6.80 -7.16
C PRO A 168 -6.69 -6.93 -7.28
N ALA A 169 -7.14 -7.78 -8.19
CA ALA A 169 -8.55 -8.12 -8.37
C ALA A 169 -8.87 -9.55 -7.95
N GLU A 170 -7.89 -10.44 -7.97
CA GLU A 170 -8.06 -11.82 -7.51
C GLU A 170 -6.86 -12.29 -6.69
N GLN A 171 -7.11 -13.15 -5.74
CA GLN A 171 -6.11 -13.79 -4.89
C GLN A 171 -6.31 -15.29 -4.83
N THR A 172 -5.21 -16.02 -4.69
CA THR A 172 -5.21 -17.46 -4.42
C THR A 172 -4.28 -17.78 -3.25
N GLY A 173 -4.58 -18.82 -2.50
CA GLY A 173 -3.73 -19.31 -1.42
C GLY A 173 -4.29 -19.08 -0.04
N ASN A 174 -3.46 -19.36 0.98
CA ASN A 174 -3.85 -19.42 2.37
C ASN A 174 -3.36 -18.20 3.15
N SER A 175 -4.14 -17.77 4.12
CA SER A 175 -3.88 -16.68 5.07
C SER A 175 -2.59 -16.79 5.91
N THR A 176 -1.88 -17.90 5.83
CA THR A 176 -0.60 -18.10 6.56
C THR A 176 0.63 -17.62 5.78
N LEU A 177 0.47 -17.22 4.53
CA LEU A 177 1.57 -16.68 3.74
C LEU A 177 1.54 -15.16 3.81
N PRO A 178 2.64 -14.51 4.20
CA PRO A 178 2.68 -13.06 4.23
C PRO A 178 2.46 -12.51 2.81
N ALA A 179 1.30 -11.98 2.57
CA ALA A 179 0.96 -11.29 1.33
C ALA A 179 1.62 -9.92 1.31
N VAL A 180 2.82 -9.88 0.87
CA VAL A 180 3.73 -8.76 1.09
C VAL A 180 3.60 -7.64 0.10
N SER A 181 3.12 -7.92 -1.10
CA SER A 181 2.98 -6.87 -2.13
C SER A 181 1.82 -5.92 -1.89
N TYR A 182 0.92 -6.21 -0.93
CA TYR A 182 -0.38 -5.54 -0.82
C TYR A 182 -0.65 -4.85 0.50
N THR A 183 0.27 -4.84 1.42
CA THR A 183 0.14 -4.04 2.65
C THR A 183 -0.10 -2.56 2.36
N HIS A 184 0.23 -2.09 1.17
CA HIS A 184 -0.03 -0.72 0.75
C HIS A 184 -1.49 -0.46 0.35
N LEU A 185 -2.21 -1.47 -0.11
CA LEU A 185 -3.61 -1.34 -0.50
C LEU A 185 -4.59 -1.49 0.68
N ARG A 186 -4.15 -2.10 1.78
CA ARG A 186 -4.94 -2.12 3.03
C ARG A 186 -5.10 -0.76 3.71
N ALA A 187 -4.49 0.30 3.21
CA ALA A 187 -4.70 1.65 3.73
C ALA A 187 -6.16 2.14 3.61
N HIS A 188 -7.03 1.29 3.12
CA HIS A 188 -8.45 1.56 2.91
C HIS A 188 -9.40 0.95 3.94
N GLU A 189 -8.91 0.29 4.97
CA GLU A 189 -9.83 -0.08 6.02
C GLU A 189 -10.41 1.18 6.64
N THR A 190 -11.63 1.50 6.27
CA THR A 190 -12.53 2.17 7.18
C THR A 190 -12.47 1.38 8.47
N VAL A 191 -11.86 1.97 9.48
CA VAL A 191 -12.04 1.51 10.85
C VAL A 191 -13.54 1.48 11.06
N LEU A 192 -14.11 0.28 11.07
CA LEU A 192 -15.42 0.09 11.63
C LEU A 192 -15.28 0.47 13.10
N ASP A 193 -15.71 1.68 13.45
CA ASP A 193 -15.95 2.05 14.82
C ASP A 193 -17.03 1.09 15.34
N LEU A 194 -16.62 0.16 16.19
CA LEU A 194 -17.50 -0.55 17.11
C LEU A 194 -17.67 0.28 18.37
#